data_0579daff2e9f2de7a1ac7e2251aea021
#
_entry.id   0579daff2e9f2de7a1ac7e2251aea021
#
_cell.length_a   1.000
_cell.length_b   1.000
_cell.length_c   1.000
_cell.angle_alpha   90.00
_cell.angle_beta   90.00
_cell.angle_gamma   90.00
#
_symmetry.space_group_name_H-M   'P 1'
#
loop_
_entity.id
_entity.type
_entity.pdbx_description
1 polymer ?
#
loop_
_entity_poly.entity_id
_entity_poly.type
_entity_poly.pdbx_seq_one_letter_code
_entity_poly.pdbx_strand_id
1 'polypeptide(L)'
;MAIVAVNIIPLGVGTSVSRYVAAAEKAILGRPGLKRDLGPMFTTLEGELDEALAAVRDMQEAVFAEGAERLVTTIKIDDRRDKKSSMEDKLNSVNSKLET
;
A
#
# COMPACT_ATOMS: atom_id res chain seq x y z
N MET A 1 3.17 -11.53 -10.10
CA MET A 1 3.60 -10.60 -9.04
C MET A 1 3.25 -9.17 -9.41
N ALA A 2 2.70 -8.44 -8.49
CA ALA A 2 2.27 -7.07 -8.73
C ALA A 2 2.87 -6.12 -7.71
N ILE A 3 2.91 -4.84 -8.06
CA ILE A 3 3.24 -3.75 -7.15
C ILE A 3 2.00 -2.88 -7.04
N VAL A 4 1.53 -2.67 -5.82
CA VAL A 4 0.28 -1.97 -5.55
C VAL A 4 0.55 -0.81 -4.60
N ALA A 5 0.28 0.41 -5.05
CA ALA A 5 0.33 1.58 -4.19
C ALA A 5 -1.08 1.87 -3.67
N VAL A 6 -1.22 2.05 -2.38
CA VAL A 6 -2.52 2.28 -1.76
C VAL A 6 -2.48 3.48 -0.81
N ASN A 7 -3.56 4.25 -0.85
CA ASN A 7 -3.77 5.36 0.07
C ASN A 7 -5.23 5.31 0.52
N ILE A 8 -5.45 5.33 1.84
CA ILE A 8 -6.79 5.26 2.44
C ILE A 8 -6.98 6.51 3.29
N ILE A 9 -7.93 7.35 2.89
CA ILE A 9 -8.19 8.61 3.57
C ILE A 9 -9.57 8.56 4.23
N PRO A 10 -9.63 8.63 5.58
CA PRO A 10 -10.90 8.77 6.27
C PRO A 10 -11.41 10.21 6.12
N LEU A 11 -12.71 10.35 5.92
CA LEU A 11 -13.36 11.66 5.82
C LEU A 11 -14.13 11.99 7.09
N GLY A 12 -14.15 13.28 7.45
CA GLY A 12 -14.92 13.74 8.60
C GLY A 12 -14.28 13.46 9.97
N VAL A 13 -12.98 13.18 10.01
CA VAL A 13 -12.27 12.82 11.24
C VAL A 13 -11.32 13.91 11.73
N GLY A 14 -11.36 15.09 11.14
CA GLY A 14 -10.44 16.19 11.45
C GLY A 14 -9.24 16.19 10.53
N THR A 15 -8.23 16.97 10.89
CA THR A 15 -7.05 17.19 10.04
C THR A 15 -5.93 16.17 10.24
N SER A 16 -5.86 15.54 11.42
CA SER A 16 -4.83 14.53 11.70
C SER A 16 -5.36 13.13 11.43
N VAL A 17 -4.67 12.38 10.58
CA VAL A 17 -5.08 11.04 10.17
C VAL A 17 -4.09 9.94 10.54
N SER A 18 -3.00 10.28 11.23
CA SER A 18 -1.94 9.30 11.54
C SER A 18 -2.44 8.09 12.32
N ARG A 19 -3.42 8.25 13.19
CA ARG A 19 -4.04 7.15 13.94
C ARG A 19 -4.67 6.12 13.01
N TYR A 20 -5.32 6.60 11.96
CA TYR A 20 -5.98 5.74 10.97
C TYR A 20 -4.97 5.05 10.07
N VAL A 21 -3.90 5.75 9.70
CA VAL A 21 -2.79 5.15 8.94
C VAL A 21 -2.13 4.04 9.75
N ALA A 22 -1.88 4.29 11.03
CA ALA A 22 -1.29 3.28 11.91
C ALA A 22 -2.17 2.04 12.03
N ALA A 23 -3.50 2.21 12.14
CA ALA A 23 -4.43 1.08 12.20
C ALA A 23 -4.39 0.25 10.92
N ALA A 24 -4.39 0.91 9.76
CA ALA A 24 -4.29 0.24 8.47
C ALA A 24 -3.00 -0.57 8.35
N GLU A 25 -1.87 0.02 8.73
CA GLU A 25 -0.56 -0.65 8.65
C GLU A 25 -0.47 -1.85 9.60
N LYS A 26 -1.01 -1.73 10.81
CA LYS A 26 -1.03 -2.84 11.78
C LYS A 26 -1.81 -4.04 11.26
N ALA A 27 -2.88 -3.80 10.50
CA ALA A 27 -3.73 -4.87 9.97
C ALA A 27 -2.98 -5.80 9.02
N ILE A 28 -1.93 -5.32 8.37
CA ILE A 28 -1.17 -6.09 7.38
C ILE A 28 0.28 -6.34 7.79
N LEU A 29 0.67 -5.89 8.97
CA LEU A 29 2.03 -6.04 9.47
C LEU A 29 2.38 -7.52 9.60
N GLY A 30 3.49 -7.94 8.98
CA GLY A 30 3.93 -9.33 9.02
C GLY A 30 3.14 -10.29 8.15
N ARG A 31 2.29 -9.78 7.26
CA ARG A 31 1.50 -10.64 6.36
C ARG A 31 2.41 -11.44 5.44
N PRO A 32 2.31 -12.80 5.43
CA PRO A 32 3.20 -13.63 4.62
C PRO A 32 2.98 -13.40 3.12
N GLY A 33 4.06 -13.48 2.35
CA GLY A 33 4.00 -13.35 0.89
C GLY A 33 3.79 -11.94 0.39
N LEU A 34 3.78 -10.95 1.27
CA LEU A 34 3.55 -9.56 0.92
C LEU A 34 4.62 -8.67 1.53
N LYS A 35 5.36 -7.96 0.67
CA LYS A 35 6.34 -6.98 1.11
C LYS A 35 5.66 -5.62 1.21
N ARG A 36 5.88 -4.90 2.30
CA ARG A 36 5.27 -3.62 2.59
C ARG A 36 6.32 -2.52 2.70
N ASP A 37 6.06 -1.41 2.05
CA ASP A 37 6.90 -0.21 2.15
C ASP A 37 6.00 0.99 2.46
N LEU A 38 6.06 1.48 3.69
CA LEU A 38 5.30 2.65 4.13
C LEU A 38 5.99 3.91 3.65
N GLY A 39 5.37 4.62 2.73
CA GLY A 39 5.82 5.92 2.28
C GLY A 39 5.04 7.07 2.93
N PRO A 40 5.48 8.31 2.72
CA PRO A 40 4.80 9.47 3.33
C PRO A 40 3.44 9.78 2.71
N MET A 41 3.17 9.31 1.50
CA MET A 41 1.91 9.56 0.79
C MET A 41 1.16 8.28 0.49
N PHE A 42 1.86 7.20 0.17
CA PHE A 42 1.28 5.91 -0.19
C PHE A 42 2.04 4.80 0.51
N THR A 43 1.33 3.70 0.77
CA THR A 43 1.96 2.43 1.11
C THR A 43 2.08 1.62 -0.17
N THR A 44 3.25 1.04 -0.41
CA THR A 44 3.48 0.20 -1.57
C THR A 44 3.58 -1.25 -1.13
N LEU A 45 2.83 -2.12 -1.79
CA LEU A 45 2.76 -3.55 -1.52
C LEU A 45 3.30 -4.31 -2.72
N GLU A 46 4.08 -5.35 -2.47
CA GLU A 46 4.64 -6.21 -3.50
C GLU A 46 4.28 -7.66 -3.19
N GLY A 47 3.67 -8.35 -4.15
CA GLY A 47 3.26 -9.72 -4.00
C GLY A 47 2.27 -10.15 -5.07
N GLU A 48 1.59 -11.26 -4.85
CA GLU A 48 0.51 -11.67 -5.73
C GLU A 48 -0.65 -10.68 -5.61
N LEU A 49 -1.26 -10.37 -6.75
CA LEU A 49 -2.29 -9.33 -6.80
C LEU A 49 -3.46 -9.63 -5.85
N ASP A 50 -3.93 -10.87 -5.83
CA ASP A 50 -5.05 -11.24 -4.95
C ASP A 50 -4.71 -11.03 -3.49
N GLU A 51 -3.46 -11.33 -3.08
CA GLU A 51 -2.99 -11.11 -1.72
C GLU A 51 -2.89 -9.62 -1.39
N ALA A 52 -2.38 -8.84 -2.33
CA ALA A 52 -2.28 -7.38 -2.15
C ALA A 52 -3.67 -6.75 -2.02
N LEU A 53 -4.63 -7.15 -2.85
CA LEU A 53 -5.99 -6.64 -2.78
C LEU A 53 -6.70 -7.07 -1.48
N ALA A 54 -6.47 -8.30 -1.03
CA ALA A 54 -7.00 -8.77 0.25
C ALA A 54 -6.41 -7.94 1.42
N ALA A 55 -5.13 -7.61 1.35
CA ALA A 55 -4.49 -6.76 2.34
C ALA A 55 -5.12 -5.36 2.35
N VAL A 56 -5.37 -4.78 1.19
CA VAL A 56 -6.05 -3.47 1.09
C VAL A 56 -7.43 -3.54 1.76
N ARG A 57 -8.17 -4.63 1.56
CA ARG A 57 -9.48 -4.80 2.19
C ARG A 57 -9.37 -4.83 3.71
N ASP A 58 -8.36 -5.53 4.23
CA ASP A 58 -8.11 -5.57 5.68
C ASP A 58 -7.72 -4.19 6.21
N MET A 59 -6.94 -3.43 5.45
CA MET A 59 -6.59 -2.05 5.81
C MET A 59 -7.83 -1.16 5.91
N GLN A 60 -8.74 -1.25 4.94
CA GLN A 60 -9.99 -0.49 4.96
C GLN A 60 -10.82 -0.83 6.19
N GLU A 61 -11.00 -2.11 6.49
CA GLU A 61 -11.77 -2.55 7.65
C GLU A 61 -11.15 -2.05 8.97
N ALA A 62 -9.83 -2.04 9.06
CA ALA A 62 -9.13 -1.53 10.24
C ALA A 62 -9.39 -0.04 10.45
N VAL A 63 -9.45 0.74 9.39
CA VAL A 63 -9.74 2.18 9.47
C VAL A 63 -11.19 2.41 9.89
N PHE A 64 -12.14 1.64 9.36
CA PHE A 64 -13.54 1.71 9.81
C PHE A 64 -13.65 1.33 11.28
N ALA A 65 -12.90 0.33 11.75
CA ALA A 65 -12.92 -0.09 13.15
C ALA A 65 -12.42 1.02 14.10
N GLU A 66 -11.60 1.94 13.60
CA GLU A 66 -11.15 3.10 14.39
C GLU A 66 -12.21 4.21 14.50
N GLY A 67 -13.36 4.04 13.84
CA GLY A 67 -14.48 4.97 13.95
C GLY A 67 -14.77 5.80 12.71
N ALA A 68 -13.99 5.65 11.65
CA ALA A 68 -14.29 6.36 10.39
C ALA A 68 -15.61 5.84 9.80
N GLU A 69 -16.40 6.74 9.25
CA GLU A 69 -17.67 6.39 8.62
C GLU A 69 -17.60 6.45 7.10
N ARG A 70 -16.54 7.03 6.56
CA ARG A 70 -16.34 7.16 5.13
C ARG A 70 -14.86 7.15 4.81
N LEU A 71 -14.48 6.36 3.82
CA LEU A 71 -13.11 6.28 3.30
C LEU A 71 -13.08 6.62 1.83
N VAL A 72 -11.99 7.25 1.41
CA VAL A 72 -11.63 7.33 0.00
C VAL A 72 -10.34 6.55 -0.17
N THR A 73 -10.39 5.51 -0.99
CA THR A 73 -9.23 4.65 -1.23
C THR A 73 -8.74 4.84 -2.66
N THR A 74 -7.45 5.14 -2.79
CA THR A 74 -6.80 5.22 -4.07
C THR A 74 -5.85 4.04 -4.21
N ILE A 75 -5.95 3.30 -5.30
CA ILE A 75 -5.10 2.14 -5.57
C ILE A 75 -4.51 2.29 -6.97
N LYS A 76 -3.19 2.12 -7.05
CA LYS A 76 -2.49 2.07 -8.32
C LYS A 76 -1.82 0.71 -8.42
N ILE A 77 -2.12 -0.04 -9.47
CA ILE A 77 -1.63 -1.41 -9.67
C ILE A 77 -0.69 -1.44 -10.88
N ASP A 78 0.51 -1.97 -10.65
CA ASP A 78 1.45 -2.30 -11.70
C ASP A 78 1.58 -3.83 -11.73
N ASP A 79 0.92 -4.46 -12.70
CA ASP A 79 0.90 -5.90 -12.86
C ASP A 79 1.64 -6.27 -14.14
N ARG A 80 2.92 -6.53 -13.98
CA ARG A 80 3.78 -6.85 -15.10
C ARG A 80 3.95 -8.35 -15.25
N ARG A 81 3.68 -8.88 -16.46
CA ARG A 81 3.67 -10.33 -16.72
C ARG A 81 4.77 -10.79 -17.66
N ASP A 82 5.53 -9.89 -18.28
CA ASP A 82 6.65 -10.23 -19.17
C ASP A 82 7.90 -10.66 -18.39
N LYS A 83 8.06 -10.19 -17.17
CA LYS A 83 9.14 -10.60 -16.26
C LYS A 83 8.76 -10.27 -14.84
N LYS A 84 9.44 -10.91 -13.88
CA LYS A 84 9.33 -10.53 -12.49
C LYS A 84 10.11 -9.23 -12.26
N SER A 85 9.47 -8.28 -11.59
CA SER A 85 10.10 -7.00 -11.25
C SER A 85 9.64 -6.58 -9.88
N SER A 86 10.59 -6.42 -8.96
CA SER A 86 10.34 -5.99 -7.59
C SER A 86 10.33 -4.46 -7.49
N MET A 87 9.87 -3.94 -6.35
CA MET A 87 10.00 -2.51 -6.02
C MET A 87 11.46 -2.09 -6.09
N GLU A 88 12.35 -2.91 -5.53
CA GLU A 88 13.78 -2.65 -5.52
C GLU A 88 14.35 -2.59 -6.93
N ASP A 89 13.94 -3.52 -7.82
CA ASP A 89 14.38 -3.53 -9.20
C ASP A 89 13.98 -2.25 -9.93
N LYS A 90 12.75 -1.76 -9.70
CA LYS A 90 12.28 -0.50 -10.29
C LYS A 90 13.13 0.67 -9.87
N LEU A 91 13.40 0.79 -8.58
CA LEU A 91 14.20 1.88 -8.03
C LEU A 91 15.65 1.79 -8.52
N ASN A 92 16.23 0.61 -8.53
CA ASN A 92 17.60 0.39 -9.01
C ASN A 92 17.74 0.75 -10.48
N SER A 93 16.76 0.41 -11.30
CA SER A 93 16.75 0.75 -12.71
C SER A 93 16.78 2.25 -12.95
N VAL A 94 15.98 2.99 -12.18
CA VAL A 94 15.97 4.47 -12.27
C VAL A 94 17.25 5.06 -11.71
N ASN A 95 17.69 4.60 -10.54
CA ASN A 95 18.89 5.12 -9.88
C ASN A 95 20.14 4.92 -10.74
N SER A 96 20.27 3.77 -11.41
CA SER A 96 21.42 3.52 -12.29
C SER A 96 21.45 4.52 -13.46
N LYS A 97 20.29 4.95 -13.95
CA LYS A 97 20.20 5.95 -15.03
C LYS A 97 20.47 7.36 -14.53
N LEU A 98 20.20 7.63 -13.25
CA LEU A 98 20.49 8.93 -12.65
C LEU A 98 21.99 9.16 -12.45
N GLU A 99 22.77 8.10 -12.35
CA GLU A 99 24.21 8.17 -12.15
C GLU A 99 25.02 8.41 -13.46
N THR A 100 24.38 8.42 -14.60
CA THR A 100 25.04 8.60 -15.90
C THR A 100 24.98 10.02 -16.45
#